data_ce7d39dc9ddc2acf261f14afbb35aacc
#
_entry.id   ce7d39dc9ddc2acf261f14afbb35aacc
#
_cell.length_a   1.000
_cell.length_b   1.000
_cell.length_c   1.000
_cell.angle_alpha   90.00
_cell.angle_beta   90.00
_cell.angle_gamma   90.00
#
_symmetry.space_group_name_H-M   'P 1'
#
loop_
_entity.id
_entity.type
_entity.pdbx_description
1 polymer ?
#
loop_
_entity_poly.entity_id
_entity_poly.type
_entity_poly.pdbx_seq_one_letter_code
_entity_poly.pdbx_strand_id
1 'polypeptide(L)'
;MSEIDLTGIILKGRYCILEQIGSGGEGNLYLAKDMELGGLWAVKELPLSRRREAKLLRLLEHPSIPRMIDYIEKEDACYLVMEYIRGKSVQQWLEEGKKFTVQEILDMGITISRVLDYLHTQKPPVYYGDLKPANLMLTESGILYVVDFGSAVSGYSHTPGVCQGTVGFAAPEQFEGKVGAGSDIYALGKTLRALAGNRWRKLVFQVPKLLWFVRKCCRKSEKKRFSNGKKAELELCKIRKRVERGRHTMAVSFGTAAALLMAGAVFLYAEQKPDFSRALTHVTRLYEQKEFLSGEKEIVKQVCEKAEKELLQLWKEYPEPWEQKRILLLLAVNGELMEKQERAKLYYEQLLLYAPGYTEGYGQYGMFLLRQGEKEESKNLWQEYQNLETEGKAEDGGGRTFAVWKEKMNEESVSENENRIDLDGGSGPESSAEDKSESSGWRNGRL
;
A
#
# COMPACT_ATOMS: atom_id res chain seq x y z
N MET A 1 -52.65 1.72 -23.13
CA MET A 1 -52.99 1.32 -21.77
C MET A 1 -52.44 2.41 -20.88
N SER A 2 -53.29 3.04 -20.04
CA SER A 2 -52.81 4.00 -19.04
C SER A 2 -51.83 3.29 -18.10
N GLU A 3 -50.65 3.84 -17.95
CA GLU A 3 -49.68 3.37 -16.91
C GLU A 3 -50.36 3.52 -15.56
N ILE A 4 -50.73 2.41 -14.95
CA ILE A 4 -51.23 2.39 -13.59
C ILE A 4 -49.97 2.37 -12.68
N ASP A 5 -49.75 3.45 -11.96
CA ASP A 5 -48.72 3.48 -10.95
C ASP A 5 -49.11 2.53 -9.80
N LEU A 6 -48.28 1.53 -9.57
CA LEU A 6 -48.48 0.52 -8.52
C LEU A 6 -47.96 0.96 -7.17
N THR A 7 -47.40 2.16 -7.02
CA THR A 7 -46.83 2.65 -5.76
C THR A 7 -47.86 2.59 -4.63
N GLY A 8 -47.44 2.02 -3.51
CA GLY A 8 -48.32 1.78 -2.34
C GLY A 8 -49.17 0.51 -2.40
N ILE A 9 -49.21 -0.19 -3.52
CA ILE A 9 -49.97 -1.45 -3.65
C ILE A 9 -49.17 -2.58 -2.95
N ILE A 10 -49.90 -3.42 -2.21
CA ILE A 10 -49.37 -4.61 -1.61
C ILE A 10 -49.71 -5.84 -2.45
N LEU A 11 -48.70 -6.46 -3.02
CA LEU A 11 -48.88 -7.70 -3.78
C LEU A 11 -48.83 -8.91 -2.83
N LYS A 12 -49.78 -9.83 -3.00
CA LYS A 12 -49.93 -11.09 -2.22
C LYS A 12 -49.96 -10.86 -0.71
N GLY A 13 -50.38 -9.66 -0.24
CA GLY A 13 -50.39 -9.30 1.18
C GLY A 13 -48.99 -9.13 1.78
N ARG A 14 -47.92 -9.18 1.01
CA ARG A 14 -46.56 -9.24 1.50
C ARG A 14 -45.63 -8.19 0.90
N TYR A 15 -45.64 -7.98 -0.39
CA TYR A 15 -44.69 -7.09 -1.07
C TYR A 15 -45.33 -5.71 -1.31
N CYS A 16 -44.92 -4.73 -0.52
CA CYS A 16 -45.38 -3.33 -0.68
C CYS A 16 -44.51 -2.64 -1.74
N ILE A 17 -45.09 -2.19 -2.83
CA ILE A 17 -44.45 -1.44 -3.91
C ILE A 17 -44.08 -0.05 -3.36
N LEU A 18 -42.81 0.31 -3.40
CA LEU A 18 -42.30 1.59 -2.89
C LEU A 18 -42.23 2.65 -3.99
N GLU A 19 -41.63 2.29 -5.11
CA GLU A 19 -41.36 3.20 -6.23
C GLU A 19 -41.10 2.42 -7.52
N GLN A 20 -41.33 3.06 -8.65
CA GLN A 20 -40.92 2.55 -9.95
C GLN A 20 -39.44 2.88 -10.20
N ILE A 21 -38.61 1.86 -10.40
CA ILE A 21 -37.17 2.00 -10.62
C ILE A 21 -36.75 1.80 -12.09
N GLY A 22 -37.70 1.42 -12.95
CA GLY A 22 -37.43 1.27 -14.37
C GLY A 22 -38.74 1.08 -15.16
N SER A 23 -38.76 1.53 -16.41
CA SER A 23 -39.84 1.29 -17.37
C SER A 23 -39.24 0.99 -18.74
N GLY A 24 -39.89 0.16 -19.51
CA GLY A 24 -39.47 -0.18 -20.88
C GLY A 24 -40.47 -1.00 -21.64
N GLY A 25 -40.18 -1.28 -22.90
CA GLY A 25 -41.05 -2.07 -23.77
C GLY A 25 -41.32 -3.51 -23.29
N GLU A 26 -40.60 -3.97 -22.27
CA GLU A 26 -40.73 -5.32 -21.70
C GLU A 26 -41.52 -5.36 -20.39
N GLY A 27 -41.95 -4.21 -19.85
CA GLY A 27 -42.68 -4.08 -18.59
C GLY A 27 -42.07 -3.05 -17.65
N ASN A 28 -42.71 -2.87 -16.51
CA ASN A 28 -42.26 -1.95 -15.46
C ASN A 28 -41.49 -2.70 -14.39
N LEU A 29 -40.52 -2.04 -13.81
CA LEU A 29 -39.70 -2.57 -12.70
C LEU A 29 -39.88 -1.68 -11.47
N TYR A 30 -40.24 -2.28 -10.35
CA TYR A 30 -40.50 -1.60 -9.09
C TYR A 30 -39.57 -2.07 -8.01
N LEU A 31 -39.26 -1.16 -7.07
CA LEU A 31 -38.68 -1.51 -5.77
C LEU A 31 -39.84 -1.85 -4.82
N ALA A 32 -39.73 -2.97 -4.13
CA ALA A 32 -40.74 -3.39 -3.16
C ALA A 32 -40.07 -3.75 -1.82
N LYS A 33 -40.82 -3.55 -0.72
CA LYS A 33 -40.43 -3.97 0.61
C LYS A 33 -41.24 -5.21 1.01
N ASP A 34 -40.55 -6.22 1.50
CA ASP A 34 -41.16 -7.36 2.14
C ASP A 34 -41.67 -6.96 3.51
N MET A 35 -42.97 -6.98 3.70
CA MET A 35 -43.61 -6.55 4.96
C MET A 35 -43.43 -7.57 6.09
N GLU A 36 -43.13 -8.82 5.77
CA GLU A 36 -42.88 -9.87 6.76
C GLU A 36 -41.41 -9.89 7.21
N LEU A 37 -40.46 -9.84 6.26
CA LEU A 37 -39.01 -10.01 6.54
C LEU A 37 -38.22 -8.71 6.46
N GLY A 38 -38.82 -7.60 6.00
CA GLY A 38 -38.19 -6.28 5.94
C GLY A 38 -37.16 -6.08 4.83
N GLY A 39 -36.93 -7.07 3.97
CA GLY A 39 -36.01 -7.00 2.84
C GLY A 39 -36.51 -6.16 1.68
N LEU A 40 -35.59 -5.69 0.82
CA LEU A 40 -35.93 -5.02 -0.44
C LEU A 40 -35.82 -6.01 -1.60
N TRP A 41 -36.81 -5.97 -2.50
CA TRP A 41 -36.90 -6.83 -3.67
C TRP A 41 -37.19 -5.99 -4.92
N ALA A 42 -36.76 -6.50 -6.05
CA ALA A 42 -37.20 -5.97 -7.36
C ALA A 42 -38.44 -6.73 -7.80
N VAL A 43 -39.46 -6.01 -8.25
CA VAL A 43 -40.67 -6.59 -8.77
C VAL A 43 -40.83 -6.17 -10.23
N LYS A 44 -40.71 -7.13 -11.16
CA LYS A 44 -40.92 -6.90 -12.60
C LYS A 44 -42.33 -7.24 -12.94
N GLU A 45 -43.10 -6.24 -13.43
CA GLU A 45 -44.42 -6.41 -13.99
C GLU A 45 -44.31 -6.84 -15.46
N LEU A 46 -44.98 -7.91 -15.85
CA LEU A 46 -44.98 -8.44 -17.19
C LEU A 46 -46.40 -8.74 -17.65
N PRO A 47 -46.70 -8.53 -18.93
CA PRO A 47 -47.96 -9.04 -19.49
C PRO A 47 -47.99 -10.57 -19.44
N LEU A 48 -49.19 -11.16 -19.30
CA LEU A 48 -49.37 -12.61 -19.21
C LEU A 48 -48.77 -13.40 -20.39
N SER A 49 -48.69 -12.77 -21.56
CA SER A 49 -48.05 -13.36 -22.74
C SER A 49 -46.56 -13.68 -22.53
N ARG A 50 -45.92 -12.98 -21.58
CA ARG A 50 -44.47 -13.18 -21.20
C ARG A 50 -44.26 -14.08 -19.97
N ARG A 51 -45.27 -14.76 -19.47
CA ARG A 51 -45.12 -15.71 -18.34
C ARG A 51 -44.04 -16.78 -18.54
N ARG A 52 -43.59 -17.01 -19.80
CA ARG A 52 -42.47 -17.91 -20.11
C ARG A 52 -41.17 -17.44 -19.50
N GLU A 53 -40.92 -16.14 -19.43
CA GLU A 53 -39.77 -15.54 -18.79
C GLU A 53 -39.71 -15.92 -17.29
N ALA A 54 -40.83 -15.81 -16.58
CA ALA A 54 -40.93 -16.19 -15.19
C ALA A 54 -40.62 -17.67 -14.96
N LYS A 55 -41.16 -18.54 -15.82
CA LYS A 55 -40.90 -19.99 -15.74
C LYS A 55 -39.43 -20.32 -15.98
N LEU A 56 -38.78 -19.58 -16.88
CA LEU A 56 -37.35 -19.74 -17.16
C LEU A 56 -36.50 -19.29 -15.95
N LEU A 57 -36.70 -18.08 -15.44
CA LEU A 57 -35.94 -17.51 -14.32
C LEU A 57 -36.06 -18.37 -13.06
N ARG A 58 -37.21 -18.99 -12.81
CA ARG A 58 -37.42 -19.89 -11.67
C ARG A 58 -36.47 -21.09 -11.64
N LEU A 59 -35.98 -21.50 -12.82
CA LEU A 59 -35.09 -22.67 -12.95
C LEU A 59 -33.62 -22.30 -12.94
N LEU A 60 -33.28 -21.00 -12.95
CA LEU A 60 -31.92 -20.54 -13.05
C LEU A 60 -31.34 -20.17 -11.68
N GLU A 61 -30.26 -20.85 -11.32
CA GLU A 61 -29.49 -20.58 -10.09
C GLU A 61 -28.03 -20.34 -10.46
N HIS A 62 -27.62 -19.08 -10.45
CA HIS A 62 -26.23 -18.69 -10.73
C HIS A 62 -25.86 -17.42 -9.96
N PRO A 63 -24.64 -17.28 -9.38
CA PRO A 63 -24.24 -16.13 -8.55
C PRO A 63 -24.35 -14.76 -9.25
N SER A 64 -24.33 -14.73 -10.58
CA SER A 64 -24.44 -13.52 -11.40
C SER A 64 -25.77 -13.39 -12.14
N ILE A 65 -26.80 -14.08 -11.70
CA ILE A 65 -28.19 -13.95 -12.16
C ILE A 65 -29.04 -13.65 -10.93
N PRO A 66 -29.89 -12.60 -10.93
CA PRO A 66 -30.78 -12.31 -9.82
C PRO A 66 -31.68 -13.50 -9.50
N ARG A 67 -31.69 -13.93 -8.25
CA ARG A 67 -32.53 -15.06 -7.86
C ARG A 67 -34.01 -14.65 -7.83
N MET A 68 -34.87 -15.43 -8.46
CA MET A 68 -36.30 -15.28 -8.36
C MET A 68 -36.78 -15.83 -7.00
N ILE A 69 -37.59 -15.04 -6.29
CA ILE A 69 -38.09 -15.34 -4.94
C ILE A 69 -39.56 -15.77 -5.00
N ASP A 70 -40.38 -15.07 -5.76
CA ASP A 70 -41.81 -15.34 -5.85
C ASP A 70 -42.33 -15.00 -7.24
N TYR A 71 -43.49 -15.57 -7.59
CA TYR A 71 -44.24 -15.30 -8.81
C TYR A 71 -45.71 -15.11 -8.47
N ILE A 72 -46.25 -14.00 -8.88
CA ILE A 72 -47.64 -13.62 -8.58
C ILE A 72 -48.34 -13.38 -9.90
N GLU A 73 -49.43 -14.10 -10.16
CA GLU A 73 -50.25 -13.95 -11.34
C GLU A 73 -51.56 -13.26 -10.96
N LYS A 74 -51.95 -12.21 -11.68
CA LYS A 74 -53.23 -11.52 -11.59
C LYS A 74 -53.92 -11.60 -12.95
N GLU A 75 -55.16 -11.11 -13.03
CA GLU A 75 -56.00 -11.22 -14.24
C GLU A 75 -55.34 -10.70 -15.52
N ASP A 76 -54.63 -9.56 -15.43
CA ASP A 76 -54.05 -8.88 -16.59
C ASP A 76 -52.53 -8.89 -16.67
N ALA A 77 -51.82 -9.25 -15.58
CA ALA A 77 -50.37 -9.19 -15.49
C ALA A 77 -49.80 -10.26 -14.59
N CYS A 78 -48.51 -10.52 -14.73
CA CYS A 78 -47.72 -11.32 -13.76
C CYS A 78 -46.57 -10.49 -13.22
N TYR A 79 -46.26 -10.76 -11.96
CA TYR A 79 -45.22 -10.04 -11.20
C TYR A 79 -44.14 -11.04 -10.78
N LEU A 80 -42.90 -10.74 -11.15
CA LEU A 80 -41.75 -11.50 -10.74
C LEU A 80 -41.06 -10.78 -9.57
N VAL A 81 -41.06 -11.41 -8.42
CA VAL A 81 -40.32 -10.90 -7.28
C VAL A 81 -38.92 -11.52 -7.30
N MET A 82 -37.89 -10.70 -7.35
CA MET A 82 -36.52 -11.16 -7.49
C MET A 82 -35.57 -10.33 -6.63
N GLU A 83 -34.34 -10.81 -6.50
CA GLU A 83 -33.27 -10.10 -5.80
C GLU A 83 -33.09 -8.67 -6.33
N TYR A 84 -33.11 -7.71 -5.41
CA TYR A 84 -32.83 -6.32 -5.75
C TYR A 84 -31.33 -6.07 -5.79
N ILE A 85 -30.81 -5.78 -6.97
CA ILE A 85 -29.38 -5.50 -7.18
C ILE A 85 -29.12 -4.02 -6.92
N ARG A 86 -28.43 -3.72 -5.82
CA ARG A 86 -27.98 -2.37 -5.49
C ARG A 86 -26.81 -1.98 -6.39
N GLY A 87 -27.11 -1.34 -7.50
CA GLY A 87 -26.11 -0.96 -8.49
C GLY A 87 -26.74 -0.19 -9.64
N LYS A 88 -25.91 0.14 -10.63
CA LYS A 88 -26.35 0.76 -11.88
C LYS A 88 -26.11 -0.18 -13.04
N SER A 89 -26.85 0.01 -14.13
CA SER A 89 -26.52 -0.71 -15.35
C SER A 89 -25.14 -0.26 -15.86
N VAL A 90 -24.45 -1.18 -16.53
CA VAL A 90 -23.16 -0.84 -17.15
C VAL A 90 -23.34 0.26 -18.21
N GLN A 91 -24.49 0.34 -18.82
CA GLN A 91 -24.84 1.43 -19.74
C GLN A 91 -24.87 2.78 -19.01
N GLN A 92 -25.55 2.87 -17.86
CA GLN A 92 -25.56 4.09 -17.02
C GLN A 92 -24.17 4.50 -16.59
N TRP A 93 -23.33 3.55 -16.17
CA TRP A 93 -21.92 3.83 -15.84
C TRP A 93 -21.13 4.42 -17.02
N LEU A 94 -21.39 3.94 -18.25
CA LEU A 94 -20.74 4.47 -19.46
C LEU A 94 -21.26 5.88 -19.79
N GLU A 95 -22.56 6.15 -19.63
CA GLU A 95 -23.18 7.46 -19.83
C GLU A 95 -22.68 8.50 -18.82
N GLU A 96 -22.46 8.10 -17.57
CA GLU A 96 -21.83 8.92 -16.53
C GLU A 96 -20.32 9.12 -16.75
N GLY A 97 -19.76 8.57 -17.83
CA GLY A 97 -18.35 8.76 -18.21
C GLY A 97 -17.36 7.82 -17.54
N LYS A 98 -17.81 6.77 -16.84
CA LYS A 98 -16.92 5.75 -16.26
C LYS A 98 -16.07 5.10 -17.32
N LYS A 99 -14.77 5.04 -17.06
CA LYS A 99 -13.77 4.45 -17.95
C LYS A 99 -13.27 3.13 -17.35
N PHE A 100 -13.84 2.02 -17.80
CA PHE A 100 -13.42 0.70 -17.35
C PHE A 100 -11.96 0.39 -17.76
N THR A 101 -11.19 -0.13 -16.83
CA THR A 101 -9.83 -0.61 -17.07
C THR A 101 -9.85 -1.91 -17.89
N VAL A 102 -8.70 -2.28 -18.46
CA VAL A 102 -8.57 -3.59 -19.14
C VAL A 102 -8.93 -4.73 -18.21
N GLN A 103 -8.54 -4.66 -16.94
CA GLN A 103 -8.81 -5.67 -15.94
C GLN A 103 -10.32 -5.83 -15.71
N GLU A 104 -11.03 -4.71 -15.46
CA GLU A 104 -12.48 -4.73 -15.27
C GLU A 104 -13.21 -5.29 -16.50
N ILE A 105 -12.79 -4.91 -17.72
CA ILE A 105 -13.37 -5.43 -18.96
C ILE A 105 -13.16 -6.95 -19.08
N LEU A 106 -11.98 -7.45 -18.73
CA LEU A 106 -11.68 -8.88 -18.76
C LEU A 106 -12.47 -9.63 -17.67
N ASP A 107 -12.58 -9.09 -16.46
CA ASP A 107 -13.31 -9.72 -15.36
C ASP A 107 -14.82 -9.76 -15.65
N MET A 108 -15.40 -8.69 -16.19
CA MET A 108 -16.78 -8.69 -16.69
C MET A 108 -16.97 -9.71 -17.81
N GLY A 109 -16.05 -9.75 -18.78
CA GLY A 109 -16.11 -10.72 -19.87
C GLY A 109 -16.05 -12.17 -19.40
N ILE A 110 -15.22 -12.47 -18.39
CA ILE A 110 -15.13 -13.80 -17.77
C ILE A 110 -16.45 -14.16 -17.08
N THR A 111 -17.00 -13.22 -16.29
CA THR A 111 -18.29 -13.41 -15.59
C THR A 111 -19.44 -13.67 -16.58
N ILE A 112 -19.54 -12.83 -17.61
CA ILE A 112 -20.56 -13.02 -18.66
C ILE A 112 -20.38 -14.37 -19.34
N SER A 113 -19.13 -14.77 -19.68
CA SER A 113 -18.86 -16.04 -20.33
C SER A 113 -19.30 -17.25 -19.47
N ARG A 114 -19.15 -17.14 -18.13
CA ARG A 114 -19.64 -18.17 -17.19
C ARG A 114 -21.15 -18.27 -17.16
N VAL A 115 -21.83 -17.10 -17.15
CA VAL A 115 -23.30 -17.08 -17.23
C VAL A 115 -23.77 -17.72 -18.53
N LEU A 116 -23.17 -17.34 -19.67
CA LEU A 116 -23.52 -17.92 -20.96
C LEU A 116 -23.25 -19.44 -21.00
N ASP A 117 -22.14 -19.91 -20.45
CA ASP A 117 -21.87 -21.36 -20.38
C ASP A 117 -22.88 -22.08 -19.52
N TYR A 118 -23.23 -21.52 -18.36
CA TYR A 118 -24.28 -22.04 -17.48
C TYR A 118 -25.61 -22.15 -18.21
N LEU A 119 -26.04 -21.10 -18.93
CA LEU A 119 -27.29 -21.09 -19.69
C LEU A 119 -27.28 -22.13 -20.82
N HIS A 120 -26.21 -22.20 -21.60
CA HIS A 120 -26.08 -23.10 -22.74
C HIS A 120 -26.00 -24.58 -22.32
N THR A 121 -25.64 -24.88 -21.07
CA THR A 121 -25.60 -26.27 -20.54
C THR A 121 -26.88 -26.71 -19.87
N GLN A 122 -27.91 -25.86 -19.77
CA GLN A 122 -29.22 -26.25 -19.26
C GLN A 122 -29.90 -27.31 -20.16
N LYS A 123 -30.89 -27.98 -19.64
CA LYS A 123 -31.66 -29.00 -20.37
C LYS A 123 -33.13 -28.68 -20.31
N PRO A 124 -33.72 -28.14 -21.38
CA PRO A 124 -33.11 -27.77 -22.66
C PRO A 124 -32.19 -26.54 -22.54
N PRO A 125 -31.25 -26.35 -23.49
CA PRO A 125 -30.34 -25.20 -23.49
C PRO A 125 -31.10 -23.87 -23.48
N VAL A 126 -30.58 -22.87 -22.79
CA VAL A 126 -31.11 -21.51 -22.75
C VAL A 126 -30.16 -20.59 -23.49
N TYR A 127 -30.65 -19.79 -24.40
CA TYR A 127 -29.94 -18.76 -25.14
C TYR A 127 -30.45 -17.41 -24.69
N TYR A 128 -29.51 -16.52 -24.31
CA TYR A 128 -29.87 -15.25 -23.68
C TYR A 128 -30.48 -14.23 -24.66
N GLY A 129 -29.93 -14.12 -25.86
CA GLY A 129 -30.49 -13.43 -27.01
C GLY A 129 -30.33 -11.91 -27.04
N ASP A 130 -30.18 -11.20 -25.94
CA ASP A 130 -30.07 -9.73 -25.90
C ASP A 130 -28.97 -9.20 -24.96
N LEU A 131 -27.76 -9.74 -25.08
CA LEU A 131 -26.62 -9.32 -24.27
C LEU A 131 -26.09 -7.95 -24.70
N LYS A 132 -26.22 -6.95 -23.80
CA LYS A 132 -25.76 -5.57 -24.00
C LYS A 132 -25.45 -4.90 -22.65
N PRO A 133 -24.75 -3.73 -22.64
CA PRO A 133 -24.42 -3.04 -21.38
C PRO A 133 -25.65 -2.65 -20.54
N ALA A 134 -26.79 -2.38 -21.14
CA ALA A 134 -28.03 -2.05 -20.42
C ALA A 134 -28.57 -3.22 -19.58
N ASN A 135 -28.33 -4.46 -20.02
CA ASN A 135 -28.78 -5.68 -19.36
C ASN A 135 -27.71 -6.29 -18.41
N LEU A 136 -26.72 -5.50 -18.04
CA LEU A 136 -25.66 -5.84 -17.09
C LEU A 136 -25.72 -4.85 -15.93
N MET A 137 -25.96 -5.35 -14.71
CA MET A 137 -25.94 -4.53 -13.50
C MET A 137 -24.59 -4.70 -12.79
N LEU A 138 -23.95 -3.59 -12.44
CA LEU A 138 -22.70 -3.57 -11.71
C LEU A 138 -22.91 -2.87 -10.36
N THR A 139 -22.66 -3.60 -9.28
CA THR A 139 -22.72 -3.05 -7.91
C THR A 139 -21.51 -2.14 -7.65
N GLU A 140 -21.61 -1.33 -6.61
CA GLU A 140 -20.47 -0.52 -6.15
C GLU A 140 -19.27 -1.38 -5.69
N SER A 141 -19.54 -2.58 -5.18
CA SER A 141 -18.51 -3.58 -4.82
C SER A 141 -17.88 -4.29 -6.03
N GLY A 142 -18.32 -3.98 -7.25
CA GLY A 142 -17.78 -4.56 -8.49
C GLY A 142 -18.36 -5.92 -8.88
N ILE A 143 -19.44 -6.38 -8.25
CA ILE A 143 -20.11 -7.63 -8.62
C ILE A 143 -21.00 -7.37 -9.82
N LEU A 144 -20.86 -8.21 -10.87
CA LEU A 144 -21.63 -8.13 -12.10
C LEU A 144 -22.78 -9.14 -12.09
N TYR A 145 -23.97 -8.65 -12.44
CA TYR A 145 -25.17 -9.46 -12.67
C TYR A 145 -25.63 -9.31 -14.12
N VAL A 146 -26.10 -10.41 -14.71
CA VAL A 146 -26.81 -10.44 -15.98
C VAL A 146 -28.30 -10.42 -15.64
N VAL A 147 -28.99 -9.39 -16.09
CA VAL A 147 -30.40 -9.14 -15.79
C VAL A 147 -31.22 -9.15 -17.07
N ASP A 148 -32.55 -9.18 -16.95
CA ASP A 148 -33.49 -9.10 -18.08
C ASP A 148 -33.40 -10.29 -19.06
N PHE A 149 -34.18 -11.33 -18.75
CA PHE A 149 -34.29 -12.54 -19.55
C PHE A 149 -35.49 -12.55 -20.50
N GLY A 150 -36.09 -11.36 -20.78
CA GLY A 150 -37.26 -11.23 -21.64
C GLY A 150 -37.08 -11.72 -23.07
N SER A 151 -35.85 -11.65 -23.57
CA SER A 151 -35.47 -12.17 -24.89
C SER A 151 -34.87 -13.57 -24.86
N ALA A 152 -34.78 -14.19 -23.68
CA ALA A 152 -34.18 -15.53 -23.57
C ALA A 152 -35.12 -16.62 -24.11
N VAL A 153 -34.51 -17.58 -24.80
CA VAL A 153 -35.25 -18.69 -25.41
C VAL A 153 -34.70 -20.02 -24.92
N SER A 154 -35.60 -20.96 -24.60
CA SER A 154 -35.29 -22.32 -24.22
C SER A 154 -35.42 -23.26 -25.40
N GLY A 155 -34.34 -24.02 -25.68
CA GLY A 155 -34.28 -24.86 -26.87
C GLY A 155 -33.98 -24.07 -28.16
N TYR A 156 -33.84 -24.77 -29.25
CA TYR A 156 -33.60 -24.11 -30.54
C TYR A 156 -34.84 -23.34 -30.96
N SER A 157 -34.78 -22.03 -31.01
CA SER A 157 -35.88 -21.18 -31.49
C SER A 157 -35.56 -20.65 -32.89
N HIS A 158 -36.45 -20.86 -33.80
CA HIS A 158 -36.44 -20.26 -35.12
C HIS A 158 -37.81 -19.63 -35.33
N THR A 159 -37.88 -18.30 -35.31
CA THR A 159 -39.06 -17.52 -35.59
C THR A 159 -38.82 -16.69 -36.84
N PRO A 160 -39.14 -17.22 -38.04
CA PRO A 160 -38.88 -16.52 -39.29
C PRO A 160 -39.51 -15.13 -39.32
N GLY A 161 -38.73 -14.14 -39.78
CA GLY A 161 -39.24 -12.75 -39.93
C GLY A 161 -39.27 -11.90 -38.66
N VAL A 162 -38.90 -12.44 -37.50
CA VAL A 162 -38.83 -11.68 -36.25
C VAL A 162 -37.36 -11.45 -35.90
N CYS A 163 -36.89 -10.20 -35.97
CA CYS A 163 -35.58 -9.81 -35.49
C CYS A 163 -35.59 -9.87 -33.97
N GLN A 164 -34.72 -10.68 -33.39
CA GLN A 164 -34.52 -10.78 -31.94
C GLN A 164 -33.23 -10.13 -31.56
N GLY A 165 -33.24 -9.31 -30.48
CA GLY A 165 -32.06 -8.63 -29.94
C GLY A 165 -31.91 -7.17 -30.38
N THR A 166 -30.98 -6.49 -29.77
CA THR A 166 -30.74 -5.04 -29.91
C THR A 166 -29.78 -4.74 -31.07
N VAL A 167 -30.20 -3.79 -31.96
CA VAL A 167 -29.33 -3.32 -33.06
C VAL A 167 -27.97 -2.88 -32.52
N GLY A 168 -26.90 -3.32 -33.18
CA GLY A 168 -25.52 -3.06 -32.78
C GLY A 168 -24.90 -4.16 -31.90
N PHE A 169 -25.68 -4.97 -31.19
CA PHE A 169 -25.26 -6.12 -30.41
C PHE A 169 -25.71 -7.45 -31.00
N ALA A 170 -26.87 -7.49 -31.64
CA ALA A 170 -27.43 -8.68 -32.26
C ALA A 170 -26.51 -9.27 -33.34
N ALA A 171 -26.42 -10.59 -33.38
CA ALA A 171 -25.70 -11.33 -34.39
C ALA A 171 -26.42 -11.36 -35.74
N PRO A 172 -25.72 -11.50 -36.86
CA PRO A 172 -26.37 -11.51 -38.20
C PRO A 172 -27.51 -12.52 -38.32
N GLU A 173 -27.38 -13.70 -37.76
CA GLU A 173 -28.42 -14.75 -37.78
C GLU A 173 -29.68 -14.40 -36.97
N GLN A 174 -29.58 -13.49 -35.99
CA GLN A 174 -30.73 -13.02 -35.24
C GLN A 174 -31.69 -12.17 -36.07
N PHE A 175 -31.18 -11.50 -37.11
CA PHE A 175 -32.01 -10.79 -38.10
C PHE A 175 -32.78 -11.74 -39.00
N GLU A 176 -32.36 -13.01 -39.06
CA GLU A 176 -33.07 -14.10 -39.71
C GLU A 176 -34.01 -14.85 -38.75
N GLY A 177 -34.09 -14.42 -37.46
CA GLY A 177 -34.91 -15.05 -36.44
C GLY A 177 -34.28 -16.29 -35.80
N LYS A 178 -32.96 -16.47 -35.95
CA LYS A 178 -32.22 -17.60 -35.37
C LYS A 178 -31.44 -17.15 -34.11
N VAL A 179 -31.71 -17.75 -32.97
CA VAL A 179 -31.02 -17.51 -31.74
C VAL A 179 -30.34 -18.80 -31.28
N GLY A 180 -29.09 -18.68 -30.87
CA GLY A 180 -28.29 -19.83 -30.41
C GLY A 180 -27.06 -19.40 -29.61
N ALA A 181 -26.25 -20.36 -29.13
CA ALA A 181 -25.04 -20.09 -28.39
C ALA A 181 -24.07 -19.16 -29.12
N GLY A 182 -23.98 -19.29 -30.44
CA GLY A 182 -23.13 -18.42 -31.27
C GLY A 182 -23.59 -16.96 -31.28
N SER A 183 -24.90 -16.70 -31.20
CA SER A 183 -25.48 -15.35 -31.14
C SER A 183 -25.06 -14.65 -29.82
N ASP A 184 -25.13 -15.37 -28.69
CA ASP A 184 -24.70 -14.86 -27.38
C ASP A 184 -23.19 -14.58 -27.37
N ILE A 185 -22.38 -15.43 -28.00
CA ILE A 185 -20.93 -15.20 -28.16
C ILE A 185 -20.64 -13.97 -29.02
N TYR A 186 -21.43 -13.72 -30.06
CA TYR A 186 -21.30 -12.51 -30.87
C TYR A 186 -21.60 -11.25 -30.03
N ALA A 187 -22.72 -11.29 -29.31
CA ALA A 187 -23.13 -10.20 -28.42
C ALA A 187 -22.13 -9.95 -27.30
N LEU A 188 -21.49 -10.99 -26.72
CA LEU A 188 -20.36 -10.86 -25.79
C LEU A 188 -19.23 -10.03 -26.42
N GLY A 189 -18.82 -10.33 -27.64
CA GLY A 189 -17.77 -9.58 -28.32
C GLY A 189 -18.13 -8.11 -28.54
N LYS A 190 -19.37 -7.82 -28.91
CA LYS A 190 -19.89 -6.45 -29.10
C LYS A 190 -19.96 -5.70 -27.77
N THR A 191 -20.42 -6.36 -26.71
CA THR A 191 -20.48 -5.79 -25.36
C THR A 191 -19.09 -5.42 -24.84
N LEU A 192 -18.09 -6.31 -24.94
CA LEU A 192 -16.71 -5.99 -24.51
C LEU A 192 -16.12 -4.81 -25.31
N ARG A 193 -16.45 -4.70 -26.58
CA ARG A 193 -16.04 -3.53 -27.38
C ARG A 193 -16.72 -2.25 -26.88
N ALA A 194 -18.02 -2.30 -26.55
CA ALA A 194 -18.77 -1.16 -26.03
C ALA A 194 -18.21 -0.68 -24.69
N LEU A 195 -17.81 -1.59 -23.77
CA LEU A 195 -17.18 -1.25 -22.49
C LEU A 195 -15.89 -0.44 -22.66
N ALA A 196 -15.15 -0.68 -23.72
CA ALA A 196 -13.92 0.07 -24.01
C ALA A 196 -14.20 1.47 -24.60
N GLY A 197 -15.36 1.69 -25.22
CA GLY A 197 -15.77 2.96 -25.80
C GLY A 197 -14.74 3.56 -26.74
N ASN A 198 -14.52 4.88 -26.64
CA ASN A 198 -13.54 5.62 -27.44
C ASN A 198 -12.08 5.17 -27.21
N ARG A 199 -11.82 4.49 -26.09
CA ARG A 199 -10.47 4.01 -25.76
C ARG A 199 -10.15 2.65 -26.39
N TRP A 200 -11.04 2.07 -27.17
CA TRP A 200 -10.85 0.76 -27.80
C TRP A 200 -9.50 0.63 -28.51
N ARG A 201 -9.12 1.63 -29.34
CA ARG A 201 -7.84 1.61 -30.05
C ARG A 201 -6.64 1.52 -29.09
N LYS A 202 -6.65 2.32 -28.01
CA LYS A 202 -5.59 2.30 -26.99
C LYS A 202 -5.53 0.97 -26.26
N LEU A 203 -6.69 0.43 -25.84
CA LEU A 203 -6.76 -0.84 -25.13
C LEU A 203 -6.28 -2.03 -25.98
N VAL A 204 -6.66 -2.09 -27.25
CA VAL A 204 -6.21 -3.17 -28.13
C VAL A 204 -4.73 -3.08 -28.49
N PHE A 205 -4.15 -1.88 -28.49
CA PHE A 205 -2.71 -1.72 -28.63
C PHE A 205 -1.97 -2.27 -27.41
N GLN A 206 -2.51 -2.02 -26.20
CA GLN A 206 -1.95 -2.56 -24.94
C GLN A 206 -2.13 -4.07 -24.82
N VAL A 207 -3.27 -4.60 -25.29
CA VAL A 207 -3.64 -6.02 -25.18
C VAL A 207 -4.13 -6.54 -26.54
N PRO A 208 -3.23 -6.80 -27.50
CA PRO A 208 -3.61 -7.24 -28.87
C PRO A 208 -4.47 -8.51 -28.90
N LYS A 209 -4.29 -9.39 -27.90
CA LYS A 209 -5.11 -10.60 -27.78
C LYS A 209 -6.57 -10.34 -27.48
N LEU A 210 -6.90 -9.21 -26.83
CA LEU A 210 -8.29 -8.80 -26.61
C LEU A 210 -8.96 -8.43 -27.97
N LEU A 211 -8.22 -7.76 -28.86
CA LEU A 211 -8.73 -7.49 -30.21
C LEU A 211 -9.01 -8.78 -30.98
N TRP A 212 -8.07 -9.74 -30.91
CA TRP A 212 -8.26 -11.04 -31.55
C TRP A 212 -9.49 -11.77 -30.98
N PHE A 213 -9.67 -11.76 -29.66
CA PHE A 213 -10.81 -12.36 -28.98
C PHE A 213 -12.13 -11.74 -29.48
N VAL A 214 -12.26 -10.41 -29.46
CA VAL A 214 -13.48 -9.72 -29.92
C VAL A 214 -13.72 -9.96 -31.40
N ARG A 215 -12.68 -9.92 -32.24
CA ARG A 215 -12.80 -10.25 -33.68
C ARG A 215 -13.28 -11.68 -33.90
N LYS A 216 -12.82 -12.62 -33.07
CA LYS A 216 -13.27 -14.03 -33.15
C LYS A 216 -14.73 -14.17 -32.75
N CYS A 217 -15.17 -13.53 -31.66
CA CYS A 217 -16.57 -13.51 -31.26
C CYS A 217 -17.48 -12.93 -32.36
N CYS A 218 -17.06 -11.83 -33.01
CA CYS A 218 -17.85 -11.11 -34.00
C CYS A 218 -17.69 -11.63 -35.45
N ARG A 219 -17.24 -12.86 -35.67
CA ARG A 219 -17.20 -13.47 -37.01
C ARG A 219 -18.62 -13.60 -37.58
N LYS A 220 -18.79 -13.30 -38.87
CA LYS A 220 -20.09 -13.46 -39.55
C LYS A 220 -20.60 -14.92 -39.44
N SER A 221 -19.74 -15.88 -39.73
CA SER A 221 -20.08 -17.30 -39.62
C SER A 221 -20.04 -17.73 -38.15
N GLU A 222 -21.11 -18.23 -37.61
CA GLU A 222 -21.24 -18.76 -36.25
C GLU A 222 -20.21 -19.84 -35.96
N LYS A 223 -19.99 -20.81 -36.89
CA LYS A 223 -19.01 -21.88 -36.76
C LYS A 223 -17.57 -21.41 -36.55
N LYS A 224 -17.26 -20.16 -36.91
CA LYS A 224 -15.90 -19.55 -36.73
C LYS A 224 -15.76 -18.80 -35.42
N ARG A 225 -16.81 -18.73 -34.59
CA ARG A 225 -16.79 -18.13 -33.23
C ARG A 225 -16.29 -19.13 -32.19
N PHE A 226 -16.33 -18.78 -30.93
CA PHE A 226 -16.23 -19.76 -29.83
C PHE A 226 -17.53 -20.57 -29.80
N SER A 227 -17.40 -21.88 -29.57
CA SER A 227 -18.57 -22.76 -29.64
C SER A 227 -19.50 -22.72 -28.42
N ASN A 228 -19.02 -22.20 -27.28
CA ASN A 228 -19.78 -22.03 -26.03
C ASN A 228 -19.08 -21.03 -25.10
N GLY A 229 -19.76 -20.68 -23.99
CA GLY A 229 -19.25 -19.77 -22.95
C GLY A 229 -17.94 -20.25 -22.34
N LYS A 230 -17.77 -21.57 -22.11
CA LYS A 230 -16.57 -22.15 -21.50
C LYS A 230 -15.29 -21.87 -22.28
N LYS A 231 -15.35 -22.03 -23.61
CA LYS A 231 -14.18 -21.74 -24.46
C LYS A 231 -13.86 -20.24 -24.49
N ALA A 232 -14.86 -19.37 -24.43
CA ALA A 232 -14.69 -17.93 -24.33
C ALA A 232 -14.07 -17.56 -22.96
N GLU A 233 -14.60 -18.11 -21.86
CA GLU A 233 -14.05 -17.91 -20.52
C GLU A 233 -12.57 -18.28 -20.42
N LEU A 234 -12.22 -19.49 -20.86
CA LEU A 234 -10.84 -19.98 -20.79
C LEU A 234 -9.87 -19.07 -21.54
N GLU A 235 -10.28 -18.55 -22.68
CA GLU A 235 -9.41 -17.64 -23.45
C GLU A 235 -9.28 -16.27 -22.78
N LEU A 236 -10.35 -15.70 -22.23
CA LEU A 236 -10.29 -14.48 -21.45
C LEU A 236 -9.42 -14.64 -20.19
N CYS A 237 -9.52 -15.77 -19.49
CA CYS A 237 -8.66 -16.10 -18.36
C CYS A 237 -7.16 -16.13 -18.73
N LYS A 238 -6.83 -16.68 -19.92
CA LYS A 238 -5.45 -16.66 -20.44
C LYS A 238 -4.97 -15.23 -20.71
N ILE A 239 -5.84 -14.40 -21.30
CA ILE A 239 -5.53 -13.00 -21.57
C ILE A 239 -5.31 -12.26 -20.25
N ARG A 240 -6.20 -12.42 -19.25
CA ARG A 240 -6.09 -11.81 -17.93
C ARG A 240 -4.76 -12.17 -17.24
N LYS A 241 -4.45 -13.47 -17.14
CA LYS A 241 -3.18 -13.92 -16.54
C LYS A 241 -1.95 -13.33 -17.23
N ARG A 242 -2.00 -13.11 -18.55
CA ARG A 242 -0.88 -12.49 -19.30
C ARG A 242 -0.76 -11.00 -18.97
N VAL A 243 -1.88 -10.28 -18.87
CA VAL A 243 -1.89 -8.85 -18.46
C VAL A 243 -1.34 -8.69 -17.05
N GLU A 244 -1.75 -9.55 -16.12
CA GLU A 244 -1.25 -9.57 -14.74
C GLU A 244 0.25 -9.82 -14.68
N ARG A 245 0.75 -10.86 -15.37
CA ARG A 245 2.20 -11.15 -15.44
C ARG A 245 2.99 -9.99 -16.04
N GLY A 246 2.49 -9.37 -17.12
CA GLY A 246 3.16 -8.22 -17.75
C GLY A 246 3.27 -7.02 -16.79
N ARG A 247 2.28 -6.80 -15.94
CA ARG A 247 2.35 -5.74 -14.90
C ARG A 247 3.39 -6.07 -13.83
N HIS A 248 3.44 -7.33 -13.37
CA HIS A 248 4.45 -7.76 -12.40
C HIS A 248 5.87 -7.67 -12.96
N THR A 249 6.11 -8.12 -14.19
CA THR A 249 7.44 -8.02 -14.81
C THR A 249 7.87 -6.57 -15.02
N MET A 250 6.97 -5.67 -15.44
CA MET A 250 7.27 -4.24 -15.50
C MET A 250 7.59 -3.65 -14.13
N ALA A 251 6.79 -3.93 -13.10
CA ALA A 251 7.02 -3.44 -11.76
C ALA A 251 8.38 -3.90 -11.20
N VAL A 252 8.74 -5.16 -11.41
CA VAL A 252 10.03 -5.73 -11.00
C VAL A 252 11.18 -5.08 -11.79
N SER A 253 11.06 -4.92 -13.12
CA SER A 253 12.13 -4.31 -13.94
C SER A 253 12.33 -2.83 -13.63
N PHE A 254 11.26 -2.07 -13.34
CA PHE A 254 11.39 -0.69 -12.85
C PHE A 254 12.03 -0.62 -11.46
N GLY A 255 11.63 -1.53 -10.56
CA GLY A 255 12.22 -1.63 -9.22
C GLY A 255 13.71 -1.96 -9.27
N THR A 256 14.12 -2.93 -10.10
CA THR A 256 15.53 -3.29 -10.27
C THR A 256 16.34 -2.19 -10.95
N ALA A 257 15.80 -1.53 -11.98
CA ALA A 257 16.46 -0.40 -12.62
C ALA A 257 16.63 0.78 -11.65
N ALA A 258 15.61 1.12 -10.85
CA ALA A 258 15.71 2.15 -9.83
C ALA A 258 16.74 1.79 -8.75
N ALA A 259 16.77 0.53 -8.29
CA ALA A 259 17.76 0.05 -7.32
C ALA A 259 19.20 0.12 -7.87
N LEU A 260 19.41 -0.24 -9.14
CA LEU A 260 20.71 -0.13 -9.81
C LEU A 260 21.15 1.33 -9.98
N LEU A 261 20.23 2.25 -10.33
CA LEU A 261 20.51 3.67 -10.41
C LEU A 261 20.85 4.26 -9.04
N MET A 262 20.13 3.87 -7.99
CA MET A 262 20.42 4.29 -6.61
C MET A 262 21.78 3.73 -6.15
N ALA A 263 22.07 2.46 -6.39
CA ALA A 263 23.37 1.86 -6.07
C ALA A 263 24.52 2.55 -6.83
N GLY A 264 24.32 2.87 -8.13
CA GLY A 264 25.28 3.64 -8.91
C GLY A 264 25.49 5.06 -8.38
N ALA A 265 24.41 5.74 -7.96
CA ALA A 265 24.48 7.07 -7.37
C ALA A 265 25.22 7.05 -6.02
N VAL A 266 24.94 6.04 -5.17
CA VAL A 266 25.64 5.84 -3.88
C VAL A 266 27.12 5.54 -4.12
N PHE A 267 27.43 4.69 -5.12
CA PHE A 267 28.81 4.37 -5.47
C PHE A 267 29.59 5.61 -5.98
N LEU A 268 29.02 6.38 -6.90
CA LEU A 268 29.61 7.62 -7.41
C LEU A 268 29.73 8.68 -6.29
N TYR A 269 28.77 8.77 -5.39
CA TYR A 269 28.84 9.68 -4.25
C TYR A 269 29.93 9.28 -3.27
N ALA A 270 30.10 7.96 -3.03
CA ALA A 270 31.16 7.42 -2.18
C ALA A 270 32.57 7.62 -2.79
N GLU A 271 32.71 7.54 -4.13
CA GLU A 271 33.98 7.83 -4.81
C GLU A 271 34.33 9.34 -4.84
N GLN A 272 33.32 10.22 -4.85
CA GLN A 272 33.54 11.67 -4.87
C GLN A 272 33.79 12.29 -3.49
N LYS A 273 33.42 11.60 -2.38
CA LYS A 273 33.77 12.08 -1.03
C LYS A 273 35.24 11.78 -0.77
N PRO A 274 36.04 12.80 -0.43
CA PRO A 274 37.33 12.58 0.16
C PRO A 274 37.17 11.63 1.35
N ASP A 275 38.09 10.66 1.48
CA ASP A 275 37.99 9.63 2.54
C ASP A 275 38.41 10.22 3.89
N PHE A 276 37.46 10.94 4.53
CA PHE A 276 37.66 11.56 5.84
C PHE A 276 38.22 10.56 6.86
N SER A 277 37.72 9.34 6.88
CA SER A 277 38.16 8.29 7.79
C SER A 277 39.64 7.97 7.57
N ARG A 278 40.14 7.93 6.33
CA ARG A 278 41.55 7.72 6.02
C ARG A 278 42.40 8.92 6.44
N ALA A 279 41.95 10.13 6.13
CA ALA A 279 42.64 11.34 6.50
C ALA A 279 42.73 11.48 8.01
N LEU A 280 41.67 11.22 8.75
CA LEU A 280 41.63 11.23 10.19
C LEU A 280 42.53 10.12 10.81
N THR A 281 42.52 8.92 10.22
CA THR A 281 43.38 7.81 10.63
C THR A 281 44.85 8.17 10.47
N HIS A 282 45.19 8.96 9.45
CA HIS A 282 46.57 9.43 9.29
C HIS A 282 47.02 10.28 10.51
N VAL A 283 46.16 11.22 10.93
CA VAL A 283 46.44 12.06 12.10
C VAL A 283 46.49 11.24 13.39
N THR A 284 45.57 10.30 13.60
CA THR A 284 45.55 9.47 14.81
C THR A 284 46.78 8.55 14.90
N ARG A 285 47.31 8.10 13.78
CA ARG A 285 48.58 7.32 13.75
C ARG A 285 49.77 8.11 14.21
N LEU A 286 49.77 9.44 14.18
CA LEU A 286 50.87 10.23 14.74
C LEU A 286 51.02 9.98 16.24
N TYR A 287 49.92 9.78 16.95
CA TYR A 287 49.89 9.47 18.38
C TYR A 287 50.22 8.01 18.71
N GLU A 288 50.21 7.11 17.71
CA GLU A 288 50.56 5.69 17.88
C GLU A 288 52.08 5.41 17.63
N GLN A 289 52.84 6.42 17.19
CA GLN A 289 54.27 6.25 16.92
C GLN A 289 55.05 5.95 18.21
N LYS A 290 56.04 5.05 18.10
CA LYS A 290 56.87 4.67 19.27
C LYS A 290 57.55 5.85 19.93
N GLU A 291 57.97 6.83 19.14
CA GLU A 291 58.61 8.05 19.61
C GLU A 291 57.65 8.87 20.47
N PHE A 292 56.38 8.98 20.09
CA PHE A 292 55.36 9.64 20.91
C PHE A 292 55.09 8.90 22.21
N LEU A 293 55.06 7.56 22.17
CA LEU A 293 54.83 6.70 23.33
C LEU A 293 56.02 6.68 24.31
N SER A 294 57.20 7.18 23.90
CA SER A 294 58.34 7.32 24.79
C SER A 294 58.14 8.37 25.89
N GLY A 295 57.20 9.31 25.68
CA GLY A 295 56.83 10.36 26.62
C GLY A 295 57.85 11.49 26.74
N GLU A 296 58.82 11.56 25.83
CA GLU A 296 59.81 12.67 25.82
C GLU A 296 59.04 13.98 25.42
N LYS A 297 59.04 14.97 26.31
CA LYS A 297 58.26 16.20 26.17
C LYS A 297 58.47 16.92 24.84
N GLU A 298 59.67 16.98 24.32
CA GLU A 298 59.98 17.64 23.06
C GLU A 298 59.39 16.89 21.85
N ILE A 299 59.44 15.57 21.87
CA ILE A 299 58.88 14.71 20.83
C ILE A 299 57.36 14.80 20.86
N VAL A 300 56.74 14.71 22.04
CA VAL A 300 55.28 14.86 22.21
C VAL A 300 54.81 16.20 21.64
N LYS A 301 55.51 17.28 21.96
CA LYS A 301 55.22 18.62 21.46
C LYS A 301 55.30 18.72 19.95
N GLN A 302 56.36 18.19 19.31
CA GLN A 302 56.51 18.19 17.86
C GLN A 302 55.41 17.40 17.14
N VAL A 303 55.03 16.22 17.67
CA VAL A 303 53.95 15.41 17.13
C VAL A 303 52.62 16.13 17.26
N CYS A 304 52.34 16.74 18.41
CA CYS A 304 51.10 17.47 18.64
C CYS A 304 51.02 18.73 17.78
N GLU A 305 52.11 19.47 17.55
CA GLU A 305 52.12 20.62 16.63
C GLU A 305 51.86 20.20 15.19
N LYS A 306 52.41 19.05 14.76
CA LYS A 306 52.11 18.49 13.44
C LYS A 306 50.67 18.06 13.33
N ALA A 307 50.11 17.33 14.32
CA ALA A 307 48.72 16.91 14.36
C ALA A 307 47.77 18.09 14.35
N GLU A 308 48.06 19.16 15.13
CA GLU A 308 47.24 20.37 15.13
C GLU A 308 47.15 21.00 13.73
N LYS A 309 48.28 21.10 13.03
CA LYS A 309 48.33 21.67 11.68
C LYS A 309 47.51 20.84 10.70
N GLU A 310 47.61 19.51 10.75
CA GLU A 310 46.84 18.60 9.91
C GLU A 310 45.35 18.66 10.27
N LEU A 311 44.94 18.68 11.53
CA LEU A 311 43.57 18.80 11.97
C LEU A 311 42.92 20.11 11.51
N LEU A 312 43.66 21.24 11.59
CA LEU A 312 43.18 22.52 11.09
C LEU A 312 43.05 22.58 9.56
N GLN A 313 43.84 21.80 8.84
CA GLN A 313 43.67 21.61 7.41
C GLN A 313 42.41 20.79 7.13
N LEU A 314 42.21 19.65 7.81
CA LEU A 314 41.01 18.82 7.70
C LEU A 314 39.73 19.60 8.02
N TRP A 315 39.77 20.50 9.01
CA TRP A 315 38.66 21.41 9.33
C TRP A 315 38.16 22.22 8.12
N LYS A 316 39.09 22.64 7.26
CA LYS A 316 38.75 23.40 6.04
C LYS A 316 38.25 22.51 4.90
N GLU A 317 38.75 21.28 4.81
CA GLU A 317 38.50 20.34 3.72
C GLU A 317 37.19 19.55 3.95
N TYR A 318 36.80 19.34 5.21
CA TYR A 318 35.68 18.50 5.61
C TYR A 318 34.65 19.30 6.40
N PRO A 319 33.66 19.95 5.73
CA PRO A 319 32.72 20.86 6.36
C PRO A 319 31.49 20.16 6.98
N GLU A 320 31.32 18.84 6.83
CA GLU A 320 30.16 18.13 7.34
C GLU A 320 30.12 18.11 8.87
N PRO A 321 28.96 18.29 9.51
CA PRO A 321 28.86 18.43 10.97
C PRO A 321 29.47 17.26 11.76
N TRP A 322 29.28 16.01 11.30
CA TRP A 322 29.80 14.82 11.97
C TRP A 322 31.33 14.70 11.86
N GLU A 323 31.93 15.27 10.82
CA GLU A 323 33.40 15.35 10.62
C GLU A 323 33.97 16.43 11.51
N GLN A 324 33.35 17.58 11.54
CA GLN A 324 33.83 18.72 12.30
C GLN A 324 33.80 18.49 13.81
N LYS A 325 32.77 17.83 14.36
CA LYS A 325 32.73 17.50 15.78
C LYS A 325 33.90 16.57 16.18
N ARG A 326 34.29 15.63 15.30
CA ARG A 326 35.44 14.74 15.55
C ARG A 326 36.76 15.49 15.49
N ILE A 327 36.92 16.45 14.57
CA ILE A 327 38.13 17.29 14.48
C ILE A 327 38.23 18.18 15.70
N LEU A 328 37.15 18.82 16.15
CA LEU A 328 37.15 19.65 17.36
C LEU A 328 37.55 18.85 18.61
N LEU A 329 37.01 17.64 18.76
CA LEU A 329 37.36 16.74 19.85
C LEU A 329 38.88 16.44 19.86
N LEU A 330 39.45 16.11 18.70
CA LEU A 330 40.89 15.82 18.58
C LEU A 330 41.76 17.06 18.81
N LEU A 331 41.31 18.24 18.38
CA LEU A 331 41.98 19.52 18.67
C LEU A 331 42.00 19.81 20.18
N ALA A 332 40.91 19.55 20.87
CA ALA A 332 40.82 19.71 22.31
C ALA A 332 41.78 18.78 23.05
N VAL A 333 41.73 17.48 22.73
CA VAL A 333 42.65 16.46 23.30
C VAL A 333 44.11 16.81 22.97
N ASN A 334 44.40 17.25 21.76
CA ASN A 334 45.74 17.69 21.37
C ASN A 334 46.20 18.90 22.19
N GLY A 335 45.30 19.84 22.49
CA GLY A 335 45.60 20.97 23.40
C GLY A 335 45.95 20.52 24.81
N GLU A 336 45.27 19.49 25.35
CA GLU A 336 45.62 18.89 26.65
C GLU A 336 47.05 18.29 26.63
N LEU A 337 47.35 17.50 25.60
CA LEU A 337 48.67 16.85 25.45
C LEU A 337 49.81 17.87 25.31
N MET A 338 49.50 19.07 24.79
CA MET A 338 50.46 20.18 24.69
C MET A 338 50.53 21.01 25.97
N GLU A 339 49.87 20.65 27.04
CA GLU A 339 49.74 21.45 28.29
C GLU A 339 49.18 22.88 28.05
N LYS A 340 48.44 23.09 26.93
CA LYS A 340 47.78 24.38 26.56
C LYS A 340 46.33 24.39 27.06
N GLN A 341 46.15 24.47 28.37
CA GLN A 341 44.88 24.27 29.07
C GLN A 341 43.75 25.20 28.52
N GLU A 342 44.02 26.49 28.43
CA GLU A 342 43.05 27.48 27.93
C GLU A 342 42.59 27.17 26.50
N ARG A 343 43.48 26.66 25.68
CA ARG A 343 43.17 26.33 24.30
C ARG A 343 42.38 25.05 24.19
N ALA A 344 42.69 24.06 25.01
CA ALA A 344 41.93 22.81 25.11
C ALA A 344 40.48 23.13 25.55
N LYS A 345 40.32 23.94 26.60
CA LYS A 345 39.01 24.38 27.11
C LYS A 345 38.20 25.07 26.02
N LEU A 346 38.80 26.00 25.28
CA LEU A 346 38.14 26.68 24.18
C LEU A 346 37.64 25.72 23.10
N TYR A 347 38.42 24.70 22.73
CA TYR A 347 37.99 23.72 21.75
C TYR A 347 36.88 22.79 22.28
N TYR A 348 36.84 22.44 23.55
CA TYR A 348 35.77 21.72 24.18
C TYR A 348 34.47 22.53 24.20
N GLU A 349 34.52 23.81 24.58
CA GLU A 349 33.40 24.72 24.57
C GLU A 349 32.82 24.88 23.13
N GLN A 350 33.70 25.08 22.15
CA GLN A 350 33.30 25.13 20.75
C GLN A 350 32.69 23.82 20.28
N LEU A 351 33.18 22.67 20.72
CA LEU A 351 32.63 21.36 20.39
C LEU A 351 31.20 21.23 20.88
N LEU A 352 30.93 21.58 22.14
CA LEU A 352 29.59 21.47 22.72
C LEU A 352 28.63 22.51 22.15
N LEU A 353 29.12 23.71 21.81
CA LEU A 353 28.33 24.71 21.09
C LEU A 353 27.95 24.23 19.67
N TYR A 354 28.89 23.55 19.01
CA TYR A 354 28.69 23.05 17.64
C TYR A 354 27.83 21.78 17.59
N ALA A 355 28.00 20.89 18.56
CA ALA A 355 27.29 19.62 18.69
C ALA A 355 26.74 19.41 20.11
N PRO A 356 25.64 20.12 20.48
CA PRO A 356 25.14 20.15 21.87
C PRO A 356 24.70 18.78 22.44
N GLY A 357 24.43 17.79 21.60
CA GLY A 357 24.05 16.43 22.03
C GLY A 357 25.21 15.41 22.04
N TYR A 358 26.41 15.82 21.72
CA TYR A 358 27.53 14.88 21.53
C TYR A 358 28.10 14.33 22.85
N THR A 359 27.57 13.18 23.28
CA THR A 359 27.85 12.51 24.56
C THR A 359 29.36 12.28 24.82
N GLU A 360 30.14 11.85 23.82
CA GLU A 360 31.59 11.69 23.92
C GLU A 360 32.29 13.03 24.25
N GLY A 361 31.85 14.13 23.64
CA GLY A 361 32.36 15.47 23.90
C GLY A 361 32.15 15.91 25.34
N TYR A 362 30.98 15.68 25.91
CA TYR A 362 30.70 15.93 27.33
C TYR A 362 31.59 15.11 28.24
N GLY A 363 31.80 13.82 27.96
CA GLY A 363 32.67 12.93 28.75
C GLY A 363 34.10 13.38 28.75
N GLN A 364 34.66 13.75 27.60
CA GLN A 364 36.05 14.21 27.48
C GLN A 364 36.24 15.56 28.17
N TYR A 365 35.32 16.52 27.97
CA TYR A 365 35.39 17.82 28.60
C TYR A 365 35.22 17.73 30.13
N GLY A 366 34.28 16.96 30.62
CA GLY A 366 34.05 16.75 32.04
C GLY A 366 35.28 16.13 32.74
N MET A 367 35.91 15.13 32.12
CA MET A 367 37.15 14.52 32.61
C MET A 367 38.32 15.50 32.53
N PHE A 368 38.42 16.36 31.53
CA PHE A 368 39.40 17.43 31.44
C PHE A 368 39.25 18.39 32.63
N LEU A 369 38.06 18.91 32.91
CA LEU A 369 37.77 19.81 34.03
C LEU A 369 38.16 19.19 35.38
N LEU A 370 37.83 17.90 35.58
CA LEU A 370 38.25 17.18 36.79
C LEU A 370 39.76 17.08 36.93
N ARG A 371 40.52 16.84 35.84
CA ARG A 371 41.99 16.80 35.86
C ARG A 371 42.59 18.18 36.15
N GLN A 372 41.92 19.27 35.80
CA GLN A 372 42.33 20.64 36.11
C GLN A 372 41.98 21.06 37.56
N GLY A 373 41.18 20.28 38.25
CA GLY A 373 40.68 20.61 39.58
C GLY A 373 39.41 21.49 39.56
N GLU A 374 38.84 21.74 38.38
CA GLU A 374 37.64 22.57 38.16
C GLU A 374 36.36 21.74 38.39
N LYS A 375 36.19 21.23 39.63
CA LYS A 375 35.12 20.30 39.98
C LYS A 375 33.72 20.90 39.81
N GLU A 376 33.52 22.15 40.20
CA GLU A 376 32.24 22.83 40.10
C GLU A 376 31.81 23.00 38.65
N GLU A 377 32.73 23.33 37.76
CA GLU A 377 32.41 23.44 36.34
C GLU A 377 32.07 22.05 35.75
N SER A 378 32.75 20.99 36.18
CA SER A 378 32.42 19.62 35.76
C SER A 378 31.03 19.19 36.23
N LYS A 379 30.59 19.63 37.43
CA LYS A 379 29.23 19.36 37.96
C LYS A 379 28.18 20.13 37.15
N ASN A 380 28.44 21.41 36.86
CA ASN A 380 27.52 22.21 36.02
C ASN A 380 27.35 21.58 34.63
N LEU A 381 28.45 21.12 34.05
CA LEU A 381 28.46 20.43 32.78
C LEU A 381 27.65 19.11 32.83
N TRP A 382 27.75 18.38 33.98
CA TRP A 382 26.97 17.18 34.21
C TRP A 382 25.43 17.45 34.28
N GLN A 383 25.03 18.51 34.96
CA GLN A 383 23.63 18.93 35.02
C GLN A 383 23.08 19.32 33.64
N GLU A 384 23.89 20.05 32.85
CA GLU A 384 23.55 20.39 31.46
C GLU A 384 23.35 19.13 30.63
N TYR A 385 24.25 18.15 30.71
CA TYR A 385 24.12 16.88 30.01
C TYR A 385 22.85 16.11 30.43
N GLN A 386 22.55 16.03 31.74
CA GLN A 386 21.35 15.35 32.26
C GLN A 386 20.04 16.00 31.72
N ASN A 387 20.02 17.32 31.56
CA ASN A 387 18.88 18.01 30.96
C ASN A 387 18.72 17.58 29.48
N LEU A 388 19.80 17.50 28.74
CA LEU A 388 19.77 17.05 27.34
C LEU A 388 19.36 15.57 27.22
N GLU A 389 19.82 14.71 28.12
CA GLU A 389 19.42 13.29 28.18
C GLU A 389 17.91 13.17 28.47
N THR A 390 17.39 13.96 29.41
CA THR A 390 15.97 13.99 29.77
C THR A 390 15.08 14.51 28.62
N GLU A 391 15.59 15.48 27.85
CA GLU A 391 14.90 16.03 26.67
C GLU A 391 15.02 15.13 25.42
N GLY A 392 15.75 14.01 25.50
CA GLY A 392 15.99 13.11 24.38
C GLY A 392 16.89 13.72 23.28
N LYS A 393 17.71 14.70 23.62
CA LYS A 393 18.62 15.41 22.70
C LYS A 393 20.06 14.90 22.76
N ALA A 394 20.40 14.07 23.74
CA ALA A 394 21.72 13.45 23.85
C ALA A 394 21.87 12.36 22.78
N GLU A 395 23.07 12.29 22.15
CA GLU A 395 23.40 11.21 21.20
C GLU A 395 23.62 9.89 21.95
N ASP A 396 23.16 8.77 21.37
CA ASP A 396 23.40 7.44 21.93
C ASP A 396 24.89 7.09 21.90
N GLY A 397 25.39 6.48 22.99
CA GLY A 397 26.71 5.83 23.02
C GLY A 397 27.88 6.75 23.36
N GLY A 398 27.96 7.25 24.56
CA GLY A 398 29.19 7.82 25.11
C GLY A 398 30.29 6.78 25.21
N GLY A 399 31.53 7.10 24.75
CA GLY A 399 32.68 6.22 24.84
C GLY A 399 33.09 5.91 26.29
N ARG A 400 34.20 5.17 26.46
CA ARG A 400 34.74 4.76 27.78
C ARG A 400 34.97 5.96 28.70
N THR A 401 35.44 7.08 28.18
CA THR A 401 35.71 8.30 28.96
C THR A 401 34.44 8.90 29.55
N PHE A 402 33.35 8.92 28.79
CA PHE A 402 32.05 9.35 29.29
C PHE A 402 31.57 8.43 30.43
N ALA A 403 31.67 7.12 30.26
CA ALA A 403 31.27 6.16 31.30
C ALA A 403 31.99 6.41 32.62
N VAL A 404 33.31 6.63 32.57
CA VAL A 404 34.12 6.95 33.75
C VAL A 404 33.75 8.29 34.37
N TRP A 405 33.47 9.29 33.56
CA TRP A 405 32.97 10.61 34.04
C TRP A 405 31.62 10.50 34.72
N LYS A 406 30.69 9.80 34.12
CA LYS A 406 29.35 9.51 34.66
C LYS A 406 29.41 8.83 36.02
N GLU A 407 30.28 7.83 36.18
CA GLU A 407 30.53 7.13 37.44
C GLU A 407 31.04 8.09 38.52
N LYS A 408 32.03 8.91 38.22
CA LYS A 408 32.58 9.91 39.17
C LYS A 408 31.55 10.96 39.59
N MET A 409 30.71 11.45 38.67
CA MET A 409 29.67 12.43 38.98
C MET A 409 28.58 11.84 39.87
N ASN A 410 28.24 10.57 39.69
CA ASN A 410 27.27 9.86 40.51
C ASN A 410 27.85 9.60 41.94
N GLU A 411 29.12 9.22 42.07
CA GLU A 411 29.79 9.03 43.38
C GLU A 411 29.85 10.33 44.18
N GLU A 412 30.18 11.47 43.53
CA GLU A 412 30.18 12.77 44.22
C GLU A 412 28.80 13.20 44.66
N SER A 413 27.73 12.93 43.86
CA SER A 413 26.33 13.26 44.23
C SER A 413 25.83 12.45 45.44
N VAL A 414 26.28 11.20 45.59
CA VAL A 414 25.96 10.35 46.76
C VAL A 414 26.66 10.85 48.00
N SER A 415 27.97 11.19 47.93
CA SER A 415 28.74 11.70 49.07
C SER A 415 28.22 13.08 49.57
N GLU A 416 27.70 13.93 48.71
CA GLU A 416 27.10 15.21 49.12
C GLU A 416 25.74 15.02 49.80
N ASN A 417 24.95 14.02 49.40
CA ASN A 417 23.72 13.69 50.06
C ASN A 417 23.93 13.04 51.47
N GLU A 418 24.94 12.19 51.60
CA GLU A 418 25.34 11.64 52.90
C GLU A 418 25.81 12.72 53.85
N ASN A 419 26.64 13.66 53.41
CA ASN A 419 27.10 14.80 54.22
C ASN A 419 25.99 15.80 54.60
N ARG A 420 24.88 15.88 53.83
CA ARG A 420 23.70 16.69 54.17
C ARG A 420 22.82 16.00 55.18
N ILE A 421 22.75 14.67 55.20
CA ILE A 421 22.00 13.88 56.14
C ILE A 421 22.63 13.89 57.53
N ASP A 422 24.00 13.93 57.61
CA ASP A 422 24.74 14.02 58.87
C ASP A 422 24.69 15.39 59.56
N LEU A 423 24.30 16.44 58.84
CA LEU A 423 24.14 17.79 59.44
C LEU A 423 22.74 18.05 60.01
N ASP A 424 21.74 17.21 59.70
CA ASP A 424 20.32 17.39 60.16
C ASP A 424 19.83 16.31 61.13
N GLY A 425 20.65 15.37 61.59
CA GLY A 425 20.24 14.24 62.42
C GLY A 425 21.17 13.86 63.53
N GLY A 426 21.14 14.61 64.65
CA GLY A 426 21.72 14.13 65.89
C GLY A 426 20.85 13.05 66.56
N SER A 427 21.54 12.01 67.05
CA SER A 427 21.12 10.93 67.95
C SER A 427 21.04 9.52 67.33
N GLY A 428 22.00 8.67 67.74
CA GLY A 428 22.29 7.31 67.36
C GLY A 428 21.28 6.23 67.78
N PRO A 429 21.60 4.93 67.96
CA PRO A 429 22.93 4.32 68.05
C PRO A 429 23.18 3.04 67.17
N GLU A 430 24.46 2.72 67.07
CA GLU A 430 25.14 1.42 66.98
C GLU A 430 24.43 0.16 66.43
N SER A 431 25.01 -0.51 65.42
CA SER A 431 25.74 -1.79 65.65
C SER A 431 26.24 -2.45 64.32
N SER A 432 27.51 -2.90 64.44
CA SER A 432 28.17 -4.09 63.93
C SER A 432 28.44 -4.25 62.41
N ALA A 433 29.65 -4.07 62.10
CA ALA A 433 30.72 -4.92 61.49
C ALA A 433 30.34 -6.17 60.71
N GLU A 434 30.92 -6.29 59.52
CA GLU A 434 31.73 -7.40 58.99
C GLU A 434 32.13 -7.07 57.54
N ASP A 435 33.30 -6.73 57.27
CA ASP A 435 34.56 -7.34 56.76
C ASP A 435 34.37 -8.41 55.66
N LYS A 436 35.01 -8.17 54.54
CA LYS A 436 35.78 -9.03 53.63
C LYS A 436 36.05 -8.31 52.30
N SER A 437 37.19 -7.71 52.14
CA SER A 437 38.49 -8.11 51.54
C SER A 437 38.44 -8.80 50.17
N GLU A 438 39.38 -8.33 49.36
CA GLU A 438 40.08 -8.95 48.20
C GLU A 438 39.37 -8.91 46.86
N SER A 439 39.98 -8.66 45.74
CA SER A 439 41.37 -8.41 45.30
C SER A 439 41.37 -8.13 43.80
N SER A 440 42.24 -7.24 43.42
CA SER A 440 43.07 -7.22 42.21
C SER A 440 42.58 -7.85 40.89
N GLY A 441 42.74 -7.10 39.82
CA GLY A 441 42.74 -7.64 38.45
C GLY A 441 42.88 -6.60 37.33
N TRP A 442 44.01 -5.95 37.27
CA TRP A 442 44.41 -5.20 36.06
C TRP A 442 44.83 -6.18 34.96
N ARG A 443 44.24 -6.11 33.79
CA ARG A 443 44.99 -6.32 32.52
C ARG A 443 44.15 -5.90 31.29
N ASN A 444 44.75 -4.95 30.56
CA ASN A 444 44.81 -4.82 29.08
C ASN A 444 43.55 -4.95 28.21
N GLY A 445 43.20 -3.86 27.55
CA GLY A 445 42.38 -3.84 26.34
C GLY A 445 42.51 -2.49 25.64
N ARG A 446 43.25 -2.49 24.58
CA ARG A 446 43.67 -1.43 23.65
C ARG A 446 42.57 -0.44 23.26
N LEU A 447 43.04 0.75 22.97
CA LEU A 447 42.41 1.90 22.26
C LEU A 447 41.52 1.56 21.08
#